data_df31a8b0c8f6088a5afe9d7070e0d593
#
_entry.id   df31a8b0c8f6088a5afe9d7070e0d593
#
_cell.length_a   1.000
_cell.length_b   1.000
_cell.length_c   1.000
_cell.angle_alpha   90.00
_cell.angle_beta   90.00
_cell.angle_gamma   90.00
#
_symmetry.space_group_name_H-M   'P 1'
#
loop_
_entity.id
_entity.type
_entity.pdbx_description
1 polymer ?
#
loop_
_entity_poly.entity_id
_entity_poly.type
_entity_poly.pdbx_seq_one_letter_code
_entity_poly.pdbx_strand_id
1 'polypeptide(L)'
;MSEYTPKERLSRALTGQSVDRMPAVCVTQTGTVEQMEACGAFWPEANSDAEKMATLAEAGHTVVGFEAVRVPFDITAEAEFFGCEIKDGTMEQQPSVVGHVVKTVEDIEKLKGYDLDHGRIGVVCDAIKILADKYADELPIMGSMIGPFSLAQHINGDEWFMAIFTDEAFGLALMEFTTDFCVAYAQKMVENGADTMVIIDPTASYQLIGAEFYEKFVVPFHKKIIDAMHEVNVPVVLHICGDTTQGLALMESSGVDAISVDQNVDAAAAVANVEKAVIVGNLDPVNMLWNQTPETIREQSQKVIDAGIGLLAPGCGTVSKTPTVNLQAMIEVAKSHKY
;
A
#
# COMPACT_ATOMS: atom_id res chain seq x y z
N MET A 1 -16.18 -4.21 26.00
CA MET A 1 -14.72 -4.09 25.94
C MET A 1 -14.29 -4.80 24.67
N SER A 2 -13.31 -4.32 23.95
CA SER A 2 -12.73 -5.02 22.78
C SER A 2 -12.05 -6.29 23.28
N GLU A 3 -12.23 -7.40 22.57
CA GLU A 3 -11.61 -8.68 22.93
C GLU A 3 -10.14 -8.71 22.48
N TYR A 4 -9.84 -8.06 21.33
CA TYR A 4 -8.50 -8.01 20.73
C TYR A 4 -7.95 -6.59 20.68
N THR A 5 -6.62 -6.47 20.77
CA THR A 5 -5.91 -5.23 20.41
C THR A 5 -6.07 -4.97 18.90
N PRO A 6 -5.84 -3.75 18.40
CA PRO A 6 -5.80 -3.50 16.95
C PRO A 6 -4.83 -4.42 16.21
N LYS A 7 -3.65 -4.69 16.78
CA LYS A 7 -2.62 -5.58 16.20
C LYS A 7 -3.12 -7.02 16.09
N GLU A 8 -3.66 -7.57 17.19
CA GLU A 8 -4.21 -8.92 17.18
C GLU A 8 -5.39 -9.05 16.19
N ARG A 9 -6.27 -8.03 16.15
CA ARG A 9 -7.42 -8.01 15.25
C ARG A 9 -6.99 -8.00 13.79
N LEU A 10 -6.04 -7.14 13.43
CA LEU A 10 -5.55 -7.09 12.05
C LEU A 10 -4.88 -8.40 11.64
N SER A 11 -3.97 -8.92 12.47
CA SER A 11 -3.29 -10.19 12.19
C SER A 11 -4.28 -11.34 11.99
N ARG A 12 -5.30 -11.45 12.83
CA ARG A 12 -6.36 -12.45 12.69
C ARG A 12 -7.16 -12.23 11.40
N ALA A 13 -7.56 -11.00 11.10
CA ALA A 13 -8.32 -10.67 9.90
C ALA A 13 -7.54 -11.03 8.63
N LEU A 14 -6.27 -10.66 8.54
CA LEU A 14 -5.40 -10.96 7.38
C LEU A 14 -5.16 -12.46 7.17
N THR A 15 -5.29 -13.26 8.22
CA THR A 15 -5.15 -14.73 8.15
C THR A 15 -6.50 -15.47 8.09
N GLY A 16 -7.59 -14.76 7.80
CA GLY A 16 -8.94 -15.35 7.69
C GLY A 16 -9.50 -15.91 8.99
N GLN A 17 -8.95 -15.52 10.14
CA GLN A 17 -9.44 -15.94 11.44
C GLN A 17 -10.58 -15.02 11.93
N SER A 18 -11.45 -15.55 12.81
CA SER A 18 -12.53 -14.75 13.40
C SER A 18 -12.02 -13.60 14.24
N VAL A 19 -12.68 -12.46 14.14
CA VAL A 19 -12.38 -11.23 14.88
C VAL A 19 -13.60 -10.79 15.69
N ASP A 20 -13.41 -9.92 16.69
CA ASP A 20 -14.48 -9.38 17.55
C ASP A 20 -15.33 -8.32 16.83
N ARG A 21 -14.78 -7.63 15.86
CA ARG A 21 -15.43 -6.61 15.04
C ARG A 21 -14.64 -6.33 13.75
N MET A 22 -15.26 -5.63 12.82
CA MET A 22 -14.60 -5.22 11.57
C MET A 22 -13.38 -4.32 11.85
N PRO A 23 -12.18 -4.65 11.35
CA PRO A 23 -11.04 -3.73 11.37
C PRO A 23 -11.22 -2.60 10.35
N ALA A 24 -10.78 -1.39 10.70
CA ALA A 24 -10.74 -0.25 9.79
C ALA A 24 -9.31 0.25 9.61
N VAL A 25 -8.79 0.16 8.39
CA VAL A 25 -7.41 0.50 8.04
C VAL A 25 -7.35 1.39 6.81
N CYS A 26 -6.18 1.96 6.53
CA CYS A 26 -5.86 2.49 5.21
C CYS A 26 -4.51 1.93 4.77
N VAL A 27 -4.53 1.03 3.81
CA VAL A 27 -3.34 0.36 3.28
C VAL A 27 -2.63 1.17 2.19
N THR A 28 -3.32 2.17 1.66
CA THR A 28 -2.80 3.14 0.70
C THR A 28 -2.39 4.45 1.40
N GLN A 29 -2.34 5.59 0.71
CA GLN A 29 -1.95 6.87 1.28
C GLN A 29 -3.02 7.40 2.27
N THR A 30 -2.59 7.81 3.48
CA THR A 30 -3.45 8.18 4.61
C THR A 30 -3.45 9.68 4.96
N GLY A 31 -2.44 10.46 4.58
CA GLY A 31 -2.28 11.84 5.04
C GLY A 31 -3.32 12.78 4.45
N THR A 32 -3.94 13.61 5.30
CA THR A 32 -4.81 14.71 4.89
C THR A 32 -4.33 16.03 5.48
N VAL A 33 -4.79 17.17 4.91
CA VAL A 33 -4.44 18.50 5.41
C VAL A 33 -4.86 18.67 6.88
N GLU A 34 -6.06 18.22 7.25
CA GLU A 34 -6.54 18.31 8.63
C GLU A 34 -5.69 17.45 9.59
N GLN A 35 -5.18 16.30 9.16
CA GLN A 35 -4.24 15.51 9.96
C GLN A 35 -2.91 16.22 10.15
N MET A 36 -2.36 16.81 9.07
CA MET A 36 -1.13 17.60 9.12
C MET A 36 -1.26 18.80 10.06
N GLU A 37 -2.38 19.54 9.98
CA GLU A 37 -2.68 20.64 10.87
C GLU A 37 -2.82 20.22 12.33
N ALA A 38 -3.45 19.06 12.57
CA ALA A 38 -3.67 18.54 13.92
C ALA A 38 -2.36 18.07 14.59
N CYS A 39 -1.40 17.50 13.83
CA CYS A 39 -0.16 16.96 14.39
C CYS A 39 1.06 17.86 14.19
N GLY A 40 0.98 18.88 13.32
CA GLY A 40 2.11 19.78 13.03
C GLY A 40 3.20 19.20 12.14
N ALA A 41 2.98 18.05 11.52
CA ALA A 41 3.88 17.42 10.54
C ALA A 41 3.28 17.50 9.14
N PHE A 42 3.96 18.17 8.23
CA PHE A 42 3.43 18.54 6.91
C PHE A 42 4.20 17.91 5.77
N TRP A 43 3.51 17.61 4.67
CA TRP A 43 4.15 17.41 3.39
C TRP A 43 4.65 18.76 2.84
N PRO A 44 5.74 18.76 2.02
CA PRO A 44 6.55 17.60 1.63
C PRO A 44 7.59 17.16 2.68
N GLU A 45 7.86 17.94 3.74
CA GLU A 45 8.94 17.64 4.70
C GLU A 45 8.78 16.29 5.39
N ALA A 46 7.55 15.88 5.71
CA ALA A 46 7.27 14.58 6.33
C ALA A 46 7.63 13.38 5.44
N ASN A 47 7.87 13.59 4.14
CA ASN A 47 8.35 12.52 3.25
C ASN A 47 9.87 12.29 3.37
N SER A 48 10.62 13.21 4.00
CA SER A 48 12.09 13.19 4.07
C SER A 48 12.65 13.34 5.49
N ASP A 49 11.78 13.34 6.50
CA ASP A 49 12.12 13.46 7.92
C ASP A 49 11.40 12.35 8.70
N ALA A 50 12.17 11.47 9.34
CA ALA A 50 11.62 10.27 9.99
C ALA A 50 10.67 10.59 11.14
N GLU A 51 10.99 11.61 11.96
CA GLU A 51 10.15 12.00 13.09
C GLU A 51 8.83 12.63 12.60
N LYS A 52 8.88 13.48 11.59
CA LYS A 52 7.67 14.04 10.97
C LYS A 52 6.85 12.98 10.26
N MET A 53 7.49 12.03 9.56
CA MET A 53 6.81 10.90 8.92
C MET A 53 6.08 10.05 9.97
N ALA A 54 6.75 9.67 11.05
CA ALA A 54 6.14 8.91 12.13
C ALA A 54 5.00 9.69 12.81
N THR A 55 5.18 10.99 13.06
CA THR A 55 4.16 11.87 13.66
C THR A 55 2.91 11.95 12.77
N LEU A 56 3.07 12.12 11.47
CA LEU A 56 1.93 12.18 10.55
C LEU A 56 1.25 10.81 10.39
N ALA A 57 2.01 9.72 10.35
CA ALA A 57 1.44 8.37 10.33
C ALA A 57 0.63 8.07 11.60
N GLU A 58 1.15 8.47 12.76
CA GLU A 58 0.45 8.38 14.04
C GLU A 58 -0.87 9.16 14.04
N ALA A 59 -0.94 10.32 13.37
CA ALA A 59 -2.16 11.10 13.27
C ALA A 59 -3.28 10.34 12.52
N GLY A 60 -2.94 9.42 11.63
CA GLY A 60 -3.91 8.49 11.05
C GLY A 60 -4.64 7.64 12.10
N HIS A 61 -3.95 7.27 13.17
CA HIS A 61 -4.53 6.56 14.31
C HIS A 61 -5.16 7.52 15.32
N THR A 62 -4.41 8.50 15.81
CA THR A 62 -4.83 9.34 16.96
C THR A 62 -5.88 10.40 16.61
N VAL A 63 -5.88 10.91 15.39
CA VAL A 63 -6.82 11.92 14.92
C VAL A 63 -7.98 11.30 14.15
N VAL A 64 -7.70 10.39 13.22
CA VAL A 64 -8.72 9.75 12.38
C VAL A 64 -9.31 8.50 13.04
N GLY A 65 -8.49 7.67 13.68
CA GLY A 65 -8.91 6.47 14.39
C GLY A 65 -8.69 5.16 13.64
N PHE A 66 -7.87 5.14 12.57
CA PHE A 66 -7.43 3.91 11.91
C PHE A 66 -6.75 2.95 12.90
N GLU A 67 -6.89 1.67 12.65
CA GLU A 67 -6.38 0.61 13.53
C GLU A 67 -5.00 0.10 13.12
N ALA A 68 -4.30 0.86 12.29
CA ALA A 68 -2.90 0.65 11.90
C ALA A 68 -2.25 2.00 11.63
N VAL A 69 -0.93 2.06 11.73
CA VAL A 69 -0.11 3.14 11.19
C VAL A 69 0.64 2.63 9.95
N ARG A 70 0.83 3.48 8.96
CA ARG A 70 1.42 3.11 7.68
C ARG A 70 2.37 4.18 7.17
N VAL A 71 3.55 3.78 6.74
CA VAL A 71 4.56 4.60 6.06
C VAL A 71 5.15 3.85 4.86
N PRO A 72 5.69 4.57 3.84
CA PRO A 72 5.64 6.01 3.56
C PRO A 72 4.30 6.45 2.97
N PHE A 73 4.11 7.75 2.72
CA PHE A 73 2.86 8.28 2.15
C PHE A 73 2.83 8.25 0.62
N ASP A 74 3.96 8.24 -0.04
CA ASP A 74 4.11 8.23 -1.49
C ASP A 74 4.84 6.97 -2.00
N ILE A 75 4.96 6.82 -3.31
CA ILE A 75 5.59 5.69 -3.98
C ILE A 75 6.76 6.12 -4.86
N THR A 76 7.46 7.20 -4.49
CA THR A 76 8.58 7.76 -5.29
C THR A 76 9.93 7.59 -4.63
N ALA A 77 9.97 7.18 -3.36
CA ALA A 77 11.20 7.05 -2.58
C ALA A 77 12.18 6.06 -3.23
N GLU A 78 11.68 4.97 -3.76
CA GLU A 78 12.46 3.91 -4.40
C GLU A 78 13.05 4.39 -5.74
N ALA A 79 12.28 5.13 -6.52
CA ALA A 79 12.78 5.70 -7.79
C ALA A 79 13.84 6.79 -7.53
N GLU A 80 13.62 7.65 -6.53
CA GLU A 80 14.59 8.66 -6.10
C GLU A 80 15.89 8.01 -5.63
N PHE A 81 15.80 6.90 -4.89
CA PHE A 81 16.96 6.15 -4.43
C PHE A 81 17.85 5.68 -5.59
N PHE A 82 17.26 5.31 -6.71
CA PHE A 82 18.01 4.96 -7.92
C PHE A 82 18.46 6.18 -8.77
N GLY A 83 18.18 7.39 -8.32
CA GLY A 83 18.60 8.62 -8.96
C GLY A 83 17.64 9.19 -10.00
N CYS A 84 16.38 8.73 -10.01
CA CYS A 84 15.34 9.36 -10.79
C CYS A 84 15.09 10.80 -10.30
N GLU A 85 14.82 11.71 -11.23
CA GLU A 85 14.40 13.05 -10.88
C GLU A 85 12.97 13.04 -10.35
N ILE A 86 12.79 13.62 -9.16
CA ILE A 86 11.49 13.72 -8.51
C ILE A 86 11.04 15.18 -8.52
N LYS A 87 9.83 15.41 -8.99
CA LYS A 87 9.15 16.68 -8.78
C LYS A 87 8.54 16.63 -7.38
N ASP A 88 8.96 17.54 -6.52
CA ASP A 88 8.45 17.66 -5.16
C ASP A 88 6.93 17.79 -5.14
N GLY A 89 6.33 17.20 -4.11
CA GLY A 89 4.94 17.40 -3.78
C GLY A 89 4.68 18.74 -3.12
N THR A 90 3.45 18.94 -2.71
CA THR A 90 3.00 20.06 -1.87
C THR A 90 2.20 19.47 -0.70
N MET A 91 1.68 20.32 0.18
CA MET A 91 0.75 19.89 1.22
C MET A 91 -0.51 19.19 0.67
N GLU A 92 -0.86 19.43 -0.58
CA GLU A 92 -2.06 18.88 -1.22
C GLU A 92 -1.77 17.83 -2.31
N GLN A 93 -0.52 17.72 -2.75
CA GLN A 93 -0.13 16.85 -3.86
C GLN A 93 1.09 16.01 -3.49
N GLN A 94 1.03 14.73 -3.83
CA GLN A 94 2.15 13.82 -3.69
C GLN A 94 3.28 14.16 -4.69
N PRO A 95 4.54 13.82 -4.39
CA PRO A 95 5.63 13.90 -5.34
C PRO A 95 5.40 12.97 -6.54
N SER A 96 6.09 13.24 -7.64
CA SER A 96 6.00 12.45 -8.87
C SER A 96 7.36 12.27 -9.53
N VAL A 97 7.59 11.11 -10.15
CA VAL A 97 8.78 10.83 -10.96
C VAL A 97 8.66 11.57 -12.29
N VAL A 98 9.71 12.33 -12.65
CA VAL A 98 9.77 13.12 -13.90
C VAL A 98 11.00 12.82 -14.74
N GLY A 99 12.00 12.11 -14.20
CA GLY A 99 13.19 11.65 -14.90
C GLY A 99 13.45 10.17 -14.65
N HIS A 100 14.03 9.49 -15.62
CA HIS A 100 14.24 8.03 -15.61
C HIS A 100 15.72 7.71 -15.86
N VAL A 101 16.22 6.62 -15.30
CA VAL A 101 17.66 6.33 -15.26
C VAL A 101 18.07 5.03 -15.96
N VAL A 102 17.13 4.15 -16.30
CA VAL A 102 17.41 2.87 -16.95
C VAL A 102 16.93 2.89 -18.40
N LYS A 103 17.81 2.55 -19.32
CA LYS A 103 17.50 2.38 -20.76
C LYS A 103 18.00 1.04 -21.30
N THR A 104 19.02 0.47 -20.68
CA THR A 104 19.70 -0.75 -21.13
C THR A 104 19.99 -1.67 -19.96
N VAL A 105 20.36 -2.93 -20.26
CA VAL A 105 20.80 -3.89 -19.23
C VAL A 105 22.05 -3.39 -18.49
N GLU A 106 22.95 -2.70 -19.19
CA GLU A 106 24.15 -2.10 -18.59
C GLU A 106 23.82 -1.01 -17.56
N ASP A 107 22.70 -0.31 -17.70
CA ASP A 107 22.25 0.66 -16.71
C ASP A 107 21.73 -0.05 -15.46
N ILE A 108 21.04 -1.18 -15.61
CA ILE A 108 20.61 -2.03 -14.48
C ILE A 108 21.84 -2.49 -13.67
N GLU A 109 22.90 -2.95 -14.35
CA GLU A 109 24.12 -3.41 -13.67
C GLU A 109 24.79 -2.30 -12.84
N LYS A 110 24.72 -1.04 -13.27
CA LYS A 110 25.27 0.11 -12.53
C LYS A 110 24.51 0.43 -11.25
N LEU A 111 23.22 0.04 -11.18
CA LEU A 111 22.36 0.29 -10.02
C LEU A 111 22.47 -0.80 -8.94
N LYS A 112 23.15 -1.92 -9.21
CA LYS A 112 23.37 -2.99 -8.25
C LYS A 112 24.34 -2.60 -7.13
N GLY A 113 24.22 -3.26 -5.98
CA GLY A 113 25.12 -3.03 -4.83
C GLY A 113 24.74 -1.80 -4.00
N TYR A 114 23.46 -1.52 -3.91
CA TYR A 114 22.88 -0.42 -3.16
C TYR A 114 22.97 -0.62 -1.64
N ASP A 115 23.01 0.49 -0.91
CA ASP A 115 22.96 0.56 0.56
C ASP A 115 21.64 1.20 1.00
N LEU A 116 20.78 0.43 1.64
CA LEU A 116 19.43 0.82 2.06
C LEU A 116 19.40 1.75 3.31
N ASP A 117 20.55 2.09 3.90
CA ASP A 117 20.61 2.98 5.05
C ASP A 117 20.61 4.48 4.66
N HIS A 118 20.44 4.79 3.36
CA HIS A 118 20.55 6.14 2.83
C HIS A 118 19.27 6.65 2.16
N GLY A 119 19.20 7.98 2.00
CA GLY A 119 18.10 8.65 1.31
C GLY A 119 16.76 8.45 2.00
N ARG A 120 15.68 8.62 1.24
CA ARG A 120 14.33 8.46 1.77
C ARG A 120 14.00 7.00 2.16
N ILE A 121 14.69 6.02 1.60
CA ILE A 121 14.60 4.62 2.02
C ILE A 121 14.98 4.46 3.49
N GLY A 122 16.11 5.02 3.90
CA GLY A 122 16.55 5.06 5.31
C GLY A 122 15.55 5.81 6.21
N VAL A 123 15.05 6.96 5.75
CA VAL A 123 14.05 7.76 6.48
C VAL A 123 12.77 6.94 6.77
N VAL A 124 12.30 6.15 5.82
CA VAL A 124 11.13 5.26 6.01
C VAL A 124 11.42 4.20 7.06
N CYS A 125 12.59 3.56 7.01
CA CYS A 125 12.99 2.55 7.99
C CYS A 125 13.11 3.14 9.40
N ASP A 126 13.69 4.34 9.52
CA ASP A 126 13.78 5.07 10.80
C ASP A 126 12.39 5.44 11.34
N ALA A 127 11.47 5.89 10.47
CA ALA A 127 10.09 6.19 10.87
C ALA A 127 9.35 4.93 11.36
N ILE A 128 9.55 3.78 10.70
CA ILE A 128 9.01 2.49 11.15
C ILE A 128 9.55 2.17 12.54
N LYS A 129 10.84 2.33 12.76
CA LYS A 129 11.46 2.07 14.05
C LYS A 129 10.90 2.96 15.16
N ILE A 130 10.71 4.26 14.90
CA ILE A 130 10.09 5.20 15.87
C ILE A 130 8.67 4.73 16.22
N LEU A 131 7.88 4.32 15.23
CA LEU A 131 6.51 3.83 15.45
C LEU A 131 6.50 2.49 16.20
N ALA A 132 7.39 1.56 15.84
CA ALA A 132 7.52 0.27 16.50
C ALA A 132 7.95 0.41 17.97
N ASP A 133 8.94 1.25 18.25
CA ASP A 133 9.38 1.53 19.63
C ASP A 133 8.24 2.11 20.49
N LYS A 134 7.25 2.79 19.88
CA LYS A 134 6.11 3.39 20.58
C LYS A 134 4.91 2.45 20.74
N TYR A 135 4.63 1.61 19.72
CA TYR A 135 3.36 0.90 19.62
C TYR A 135 3.50 -0.63 19.54
N ALA A 136 4.71 -1.17 19.60
CA ALA A 136 5.10 -2.57 19.34
C ALA A 136 4.01 -3.65 19.51
N ASP A 137 3.28 -3.66 20.62
CA ASP A 137 2.34 -4.73 20.96
C ASP A 137 0.86 -4.32 20.78
N GLU A 138 0.57 -3.05 20.53
CA GLU A 138 -0.80 -2.55 20.53
C GLU A 138 -1.34 -2.26 19.15
N LEU A 139 -0.49 -1.71 18.27
CA LEU A 139 -0.90 -1.20 16.96
C LEU A 139 -0.07 -1.82 15.84
N PRO A 140 -0.68 -2.27 14.73
CA PRO A 140 0.07 -2.76 13.58
C PRO A 140 0.88 -1.65 12.92
N ILE A 141 2.13 -1.97 12.56
CA ILE A 141 3.02 -1.08 11.81
C ILE A 141 3.12 -1.59 10.38
N MET A 142 2.48 -0.90 9.45
CA MET A 142 2.50 -1.26 8.05
C MET A 142 3.66 -0.58 7.33
N GLY A 143 4.64 -1.38 6.86
CA GLY A 143 5.61 -0.96 5.87
C GLY A 143 4.99 -1.06 4.48
N SER A 144 5.13 -0.01 3.68
CA SER A 144 4.59 0.03 2.33
C SER A 144 5.66 0.40 1.32
N MET A 145 5.59 -0.19 0.15
CA MET A 145 6.51 0.09 -0.94
C MET A 145 5.81 0.02 -2.28
N ILE A 146 6.41 0.64 -3.29
CA ILE A 146 6.01 0.43 -4.68
C ILE A 146 6.28 -1.01 -5.08
N GLY A 147 5.38 -1.62 -5.85
CA GLY A 147 5.60 -2.94 -6.41
C GLY A 147 6.62 -2.95 -7.55
N PRO A 148 7.20 -4.12 -7.87
CA PRO A 148 8.33 -4.22 -8.78
C PRO A 148 8.00 -3.79 -10.20
N PHE A 149 6.77 -3.99 -10.67
CA PHE A 149 6.35 -3.61 -12.02
C PHE A 149 6.26 -2.09 -12.16
N SER A 150 5.66 -1.42 -11.19
CA SER A 150 5.57 0.04 -11.18
C SER A 150 6.92 0.70 -10.90
N LEU A 151 7.79 0.06 -10.10
CA LEU A 151 9.17 0.53 -9.93
C LEU A 151 9.95 0.45 -11.25
N ALA A 152 9.79 -0.65 -12.01
CA ALA A 152 10.38 -0.77 -13.33
C ALA A 152 9.91 0.37 -14.27
N GLN A 153 8.61 0.69 -14.24
CA GLN A 153 8.07 1.83 -14.99
C GLN A 153 8.65 3.16 -14.48
N HIS A 154 8.79 3.36 -13.18
CA HIS A 154 9.37 4.59 -12.63
C HIS A 154 10.83 4.80 -13.08
N ILE A 155 11.66 3.76 -13.11
CA ILE A 155 13.08 3.90 -13.46
C ILE A 155 13.38 3.83 -14.97
N ASN A 156 12.50 3.21 -15.78
CA ASN A 156 12.62 3.11 -17.24
C ASN A 156 11.77 4.14 -18.00
N GLY A 157 10.67 4.63 -17.37
CA GLY A 157 9.69 5.49 -18.00
C GLY A 157 8.61 4.73 -18.76
N ASP A 158 7.85 5.46 -19.59
CA ASP A 158 6.74 4.88 -20.36
C ASP A 158 7.21 3.87 -21.42
N GLU A 159 8.51 3.87 -21.77
CA GLU A 159 9.12 2.85 -22.62
C GLU A 159 9.01 1.44 -22.05
N TRP A 160 8.84 1.32 -20.72
CA TRP A 160 8.60 0.07 -20.01
C TRP A 160 7.46 -0.76 -20.62
N PHE A 161 6.33 -0.12 -20.89
CA PHE A 161 5.18 -0.82 -21.46
C PHE A 161 5.44 -1.38 -22.87
N MET A 162 6.34 -0.76 -23.62
CA MET A 162 6.77 -1.31 -24.91
C MET A 162 7.83 -2.40 -24.74
N ALA A 163 8.72 -2.24 -23.77
CA ALA A 163 9.82 -3.18 -23.55
C ALA A 163 9.33 -4.59 -23.23
N ILE A 164 8.31 -4.75 -22.38
CA ILE A 164 7.74 -6.07 -22.03
C ILE A 164 7.18 -6.83 -23.26
N PHE A 165 6.78 -6.11 -24.35
CA PHE A 165 6.28 -6.72 -25.57
C PHE A 165 7.34 -6.93 -26.64
N THR A 166 8.41 -6.14 -26.67
CA THR A 166 9.38 -6.08 -27.77
C THR A 166 10.77 -6.56 -27.41
N ASP A 167 11.15 -6.53 -26.13
CA ASP A 167 12.43 -6.99 -25.60
C ASP A 167 12.26 -7.73 -24.27
N GLU A 168 11.80 -8.97 -24.39
CA GLU A 168 11.53 -9.82 -23.23
C GLU A 168 12.74 -9.99 -22.31
N ALA A 169 13.94 -10.09 -22.87
CA ALA A 169 15.16 -10.29 -22.09
C ALA A 169 15.46 -9.07 -21.20
N PHE A 170 15.33 -7.87 -21.73
CA PHE A 170 15.45 -6.64 -20.96
C PHE A 170 14.33 -6.53 -19.93
N GLY A 171 13.07 -6.81 -20.33
CA GLY A 171 11.92 -6.77 -19.44
C GLY A 171 12.09 -7.69 -18.23
N LEU A 172 12.52 -8.93 -18.43
CA LEU A 172 12.78 -9.86 -17.34
C LEU A 172 13.95 -9.43 -16.47
N ALA A 173 15.05 -8.94 -17.06
CA ALA A 173 16.20 -8.44 -16.30
C ALA A 173 15.82 -7.26 -15.39
N LEU A 174 14.96 -6.35 -15.88
CA LEU A 174 14.49 -5.21 -15.10
C LEU A 174 13.54 -5.66 -13.98
N MET A 175 12.62 -6.58 -14.25
CA MET A 175 11.74 -7.15 -13.23
C MET A 175 12.52 -7.90 -12.13
N GLU A 176 13.53 -8.70 -12.48
CA GLU A 176 14.39 -9.34 -11.48
C GLU A 176 15.09 -8.32 -10.59
N PHE A 177 15.68 -7.29 -11.19
CA PHE A 177 16.37 -6.23 -10.44
C PHE A 177 15.44 -5.49 -9.48
N THR A 178 14.27 -5.04 -9.95
CA THR A 178 13.33 -4.31 -9.11
C THR A 178 12.72 -5.20 -8.03
N THR A 179 12.51 -6.48 -8.31
CA THR A 179 12.03 -7.44 -7.34
C THR A 179 13.06 -7.74 -6.25
N ASP A 180 14.33 -7.95 -6.61
CA ASP A 180 15.41 -8.15 -5.64
C ASP A 180 15.54 -6.95 -4.70
N PHE A 181 15.42 -5.74 -5.24
CA PHE A 181 15.37 -4.52 -4.43
C PHE A 181 14.15 -4.50 -3.50
N CYS A 182 12.95 -4.78 -4.02
CA CYS A 182 11.73 -4.82 -3.21
C CYS A 182 11.83 -5.84 -2.06
N VAL A 183 12.39 -7.02 -2.32
CA VAL A 183 12.63 -8.03 -1.27
C VAL A 183 13.58 -7.49 -0.20
N ALA A 184 14.72 -6.93 -0.59
CA ALA A 184 15.71 -6.40 0.36
C ALA A 184 15.13 -5.23 1.17
N TYR A 185 14.36 -4.35 0.53
CA TYR A 185 13.74 -3.20 1.20
C TYR A 185 12.62 -3.65 2.15
N ALA A 186 11.78 -4.60 1.76
CA ALA A 186 10.75 -5.17 2.64
C ALA A 186 11.39 -5.83 3.88
N GLN A 187 12.45 -6.63 3.70
CA GLN A 187 13.20 -7.22 4.81
C GLN A 187 13.76 -6.14 5.74
N LYS A 188 14.33 -5.07 5.21
CA LYS A 188 14.83 -3.94 5.99
C LYS A 188 13.72 -3.24 6.79
N MET A 189 12.54 -3.06 6.21
CA MET A 189 11.39 -2.51 6.95
C MET A 189 10.95 -3.43 8.09
N VAL A 190 10.92 -4.75 7.87
CA VAL A 190 10.61 -5.75 8.91
C VAL A 190 11.65 -5.76 10.02
N GLU A 191 12.94 -5.68 9.70
CA GLU A 191 14.03 -5.56 10.68
C GLU A 191 13.87 -4.32 11.57
N ASN A 192 13.26 -3.25 11.07
CA ASN A 192 12.96 -2.02 11.82
C ASN A 192 11.60 -2.05 12.53
N GLY A 193 10.83 -3.14 12.41
CA GLY A 193 9.62 -3.37 13.19
C GLY A 193 8.31 -3.26 12.42
N ALA A 194 8.32 -3.24 11.09
CA ALA A 194 7.11 -3.46 10.31
C ALA A 194 6.61 -4.90 10.53
N ASP A 195 5.31 -5.05 10.78
CA ASP A 195 4.68 -6.35 11.05
C ASP A 195 3.62 -6.73 10.00
N THR A 196 3.40 -5.86 9.04
CA THR A 196 2.54 -6.08 7.87
C THR A 196 3.17 -5.35 6.69
N MET A 197 3.29 -6.01 5.54
CA MET A 197 3.81 -5.38 4.33
C MET A 197 2.69 -5.05 3.35
N VAL A 198 2.81 -3.90 2.70
CA VAL A 198 1.88 -3.47 1.65
C VAL A 198 2.64 -3.23 0.36
N ILE A 199 2.30 -3.99 -0.68
CA ILE A 199 2.80 -3.78 -2.05
C ILE A 199 1.78 -2.94 -2.80
N ILE A 200 2.18 -1.77 -3.29
CA ILE A 200 1.37 -0.88 -4.12
C ILE A 200 1.94 -0.89 -5.53
N ASP A 201 1.26 -1.56 -6.46
CA ASP A 201 1.76 -1.77 -7.83
C ASP A 201 0.76 -1.27 -8.88
N PRO A 202 0.51 0.06 -8.94
CA PRO A 202 -0.61 0.63 -9.69
C PRO A 202 -0.56 0.36 -11.18
N THR A 203 0.62 0.20 -11.78
CA THR A 203 0.77 -0.04 -13.21
C THR A 203 0.79 -1.52 -13.59
N ALA A 204 0.88 -2.43 -12.61
CA ALA A 204 0.73 -3.86 -12.80
C ALA A 204 -0.75 -4.25 -13.04
N SER A 205 -1.39 -3.59 -13.98
CA SER A 205 -2.83 -3.73 -14.22
C SER A 205 -3.11 -4.78 -15.28
N TYR A 206 -3.93 -5.79 -14.91
CA TYR A 206 -4.44 -6.77 -15.86
C TYR A 206 -5.06 -6.13 -17.12
N GLN A 207 -5.77 -5.01 -16.94
CA GLN A 207 -6.40 -4.29 -18.05
C GLN A 207 -5.39 -3.63 -19.00
N LEU A 208 -4.22 -3.25 -18.48
CA LEU A 208 -3.17 -2.61 -19.30
C LEU A 208 -2.36 -3.61 -20.11
N ILE A 209 -2.02 -4.76 -19.51
CA ILE A 209 -1.06 -5.69 -20.09
C ILE A 209 -1.67 -7.04 -20.50
N GLY A 210 -2.90 -7.34 -20.08
CA GLY A 210 -3.58 -8.59 -20.36
C GLY A 210 -3.08 -9.79 -19.55
N ALA A 211 -3.83 -10.89 -19.57
CA ALA A 211 -3.58 -12.07 -18.74
C ALA A 211 -2.18 -12.67 -18.95
N GLU A 212 -1.79 -12.91 -20.20
CA GLU A 212 -0.53 -13.58 -20.53
C GLU A 212 0.69 -12.83 -19.97
N PHE A 213 0.72 -11.51 -20.14
CA PHE A 213 1.81 -10.69 -19.62
C PHE A 213 1.73 -10.52 -18.10
N TYR A 214 0.52 -10.46 -17.53
CA TYR A 214 0.33 -10.44 -16.09
C TYR A 214 0.87 -11.71 -15.43
N GLU A 215 0.54 -12.89 -15.95
CA GLU A 215 1.08 -14.17 -15.48
C GLU A 215 2.61 -14.24 -15.57
N LYS A 216 3.17 -13.63 -16.61
CA LYS A 216 4.62 -13.70 -16.90
C LYS A 216 5.43 -12.65 -16.15
N PHE A 217 4.97 -11.39 -16.14
CA PHE A 217 5.72 -10.24 -15.65
C PHE A 217 5.25 -9.71 -14.29
N VAL A 218 4.20 -10.26 -13.70
CA VAL A 218 3.68 -9.76 -12.42
C VAL A 218 3.63 -10.86 -11.39
N VAL A 219 2.89 -11.93 -11.64
CA VAL A 219 2.66 -12.99 -10.64
C VAL A 219 3.94 -13.58 -10.05
N PRO A 220 4.97 -14.01 -10.82
CA PRO A 220 6.16 -14.62 -10.26
C PRO A 220 6.97 -13.65 -9.38
N PHE A 221 6.95 -12.37 -9.72
CA PHE A 221 7.71 -11.33 -9.05
C PHE A 221 7.01 -10.88 -7.75
N HIS A 222 5.70 -10.73 -7.75
CA HIS A 222 4.95 -10.56 -6.51
C HIS A 222 5.14 -11.76 -5.59
N LYS A 223 5.03 -12.98 -6.13
CA LYS A 223 5.23 -14.21 -5.36
C LYS A 223 6.58 -14.24 -4.65
N LYS A 224 7.67 -13.84 -5.31
CA LYS A 224 9.01 -13.81 -4.74
C LYS A 224 9.09 -12.89 -3.51
N ILE A 225 8.44 -11.73 -3.55
CA ILE A 225 8.38 -10.80 -2.42
C ILE A 225 7.52 -11.39 -1.30
N ILE A 226 6.36 -11.93 -1.64
CA ILE A 226 5.40 -12.52 -0.68
C ILE A 226 6.03 -13.71 0.03
N ASP A 227 6.67 -14.63 -0.71
CA ASP A 227 7.36 -15.77 -0.12
C ASP A 227 8.44 -15.32 0.88
N ALA A 228 9.25 -14.29 0.54
CA ALA A 228 10.26 -13.76 1.44
C ALA A 228 9.67 -13.14 2.73
N MET A 229 8.49 -12.54 2.66
CA MET A 229 7.79 -12.03 3.84
C MET A 229 7.18 -13.16 4.68
N HIS A 230 6.64 -14.18 4.04
CA HIS A 230 6.11 -15.37 4.72
C HIS A 230 7.21 -16.17 5.46
N GLU A 231 8.44 -16.21 4.94
CA GLU A 231 9.58 -16.83 5.65
C GLU A 231 9.85 -16.20 7.03
N VAL A 232 9.49 -14.91 7.21
CA VAL A 232 9.61 -14.19 8.48
C VAL A 232 8.26 -13.98 9.18
N ASN A 233 7.19 -14.67 8.74
CA ASN A 233 5.83 -14.64 9.27
C ASN A 233 5.18 -13.24 9.21
N VAL A 234 5.47 -12.45 8.19
CA VAL A 234 4.87 -11.13 7.97
C VAL A 234 3.82 -11.25 6.86
N PRO A 235 2.55 -10.92 7.12
CA PRO A 235 1.50 -10.94 6.10
C PRO A 235 1.67 -9.80 5.10
N VAL A 236 1.19 -10.04 3.88
CA VAL A 236 1.30 -9.11 2.75
C VAL A 236 -0.07 -8.72 2.24
N VAL A 237 -0.27 -7.42 2.03
CA VAL A 237 -1.42 -6.84 1.33
C VAL A 237 -0.96 -6.35 -0.04
N LEU A 238 -1.63 -6.76 -1.10
CA LEU A 238 -1.37 -6.28 -2.46
C LEU A 238 -2.46 -5.30 -2.91
N HIS A 239 -2.07 -4.10 -3.33
CA HIS A 239 -2.94 -3.11 -3.93
C HIS A 239 -2.55 -2.83 -5.37
N ILE A 240 -3.50 -2.98 -6.28
CA ILE A 240 -3.41 -2.55 -7.68
C ILE A 240 -4.61 -1.65 -7.97
N CYS A 241 -4.35 -0.44 -8.48
CA CYS A 241 -5.39 0.53 -8.81
C CYS A 241 -6.24 0.10 -10.00
N GLY A 242 -7.46 0.63 -10.06
CA GLY A 242 -8.41 0.40 -11.15
C GLY A 242 -9.22 -0.88 -11.00
N ASP A 243 -9.96 -1.24 -12.05
CA ASP A 243 -10.80 -2.44 -12.04
C ASP A 243 -9.94 -3.70 -12.20
N THR A 244 -9.69 -4.37 -11.10
CA THR A 244 -8.94 -5.63 -11.03
C THR A 244 -9.84 -6.88 -11.05
N THR A 245 -11.13 -6.75 -11.27
CA THR A 245 -12.11 -7.85 -11.18
C THR A 245 -11.67 -9.10 -11.94
N GLN A 246 -11.16 -8.94 -13.17
CA GLN A 246 -10.70 -10.07 -13.99
C GLN A 246 -9.33 -10.62 -13.58
N GLY A 247 -8.55 -9.85 -12.85
CA GLY A 247 -7.19 -10.21 -12.39
C GLY A 247 -7.13 -10.80 -10.97
N LEU A 248 -8.23 -10.79 -10.21
CA LEU A 248 -8.24 -11.18 -8.78
C LEU A 248 -7.66 -12.58 -8.54
N ALA A 249 -8.06 -13.57 -9.35
CA ALA A 249 -7.54 -14.92 -9.23
C ALA A 249 -6.02 -15.01 -9.49
N LEU A 250 -5.49 -14.20 -10.42
CA LEU A 250 -4.06 -14.10 -10.67
C LEU A 250 -3.33 -13.38 -9.54
N MET A 251 -3.92 -12.32 -8.98
CA MET A 251 -3.38 -11.66 -7.78
C MET A 251 -3.29 -12.67 -6.62
N GLU A 252 -4.37 -13.41 -6.37
CA GLU A 252 -4.39 -14.45 -5.33
C GLU A 252 -3.36 -15.57 -5.57
N SER A 253 -3.12 -15.94 -6.83
CA SER A 253 -2.15 -16.99 -7.20
C SER A 253 -0.70 -16.65 -6.82
N SER A 254 -0.39 -15.38 -6.56
CA SER A 254 0.89 -14.95 -6.00
C SER A 254 1.10 -15.38 -4.53
N GLY A 255 0.04 -15.84 -3.87
CA GLY A 255 0.07 -16.27 -2.47
C GLY A 255 -0.17 -15.15 -1.46
N VAL A 256 -0.64 -13.98 -1.91
CA VAL A 256 -0.92 -12.83 -1.05
C VAL A 256 -1.99 -13.14 0.00
N ASP A 257 -1.85 -12.58 1.22
CA ASP A 257 -2.81 -12.77 2.30
C ASP A 257 -4.07 -11.93 2.12
N ALA A 258 -3.92 -10.71 1.61
CA ALA A 258 -5.04 -9.83 1.36
C ALA A 258 -4.89 -9.01 0.07
N ILE A 259 -6.00 -8.78 -0.61
CA ILE A 259 -6.09 -7.96 -1.82
C ILE A 259 -6.88 -6.69 -1.50
N SER A 260 -6.22 -5.55 -1.60
CA SER A 260 -6.87 -4.24 -1.51
C SER A 260 -7.42 -3.85 -2.88
N VAL A 261 -8.73 -3.76 -2.98
CA VAL A 261 -9.41 -3.47 -4.24
C VAL A 261 -9.80 -1.99 -4.34
N ASP A 262 -9.67 -1.48 -5.55
CA ASP A 262 -10.05 -0.12 -5.93
C ASP A 262 -11.59 0.06 -5.87
N GLN A 263 -12.06 1.30 -5.75
CA GLN A 263 -13.49 1.65 -5.76
C GLN A 263 -14.23 1.23 -7.05
N ASN A 264 -13.51 0.97 -8.14
CA ASN A 264 -14.08 0.50 -9.39
C ASN A 264 -14.41 -1.01 -9.39
N VAL A 265 -14.00 -1.74 -8.36
CA VAL A 265 -14.31 -3.16 -8.17
C VAL A 265 -15.56 -3.30 -7.32
N ASP A 266 -16.52 -4.11 -7.77
CA ASP A 266 -17.66 -4.48 -6.91
C ASP A 266 -17.18 -5.38 -5.76
N ALA A 267 -17.41 -4.95 -4.53
CA ALA A 267 -16.90 -5.63 -3.35
C ALA A 267 -17.43 -7.07 -3.20
N ALA A 268 -18.71 -7.30 -3.52
CA ALA A 268 -19.30 -8.62 -3.45
C ALA A 268 -18.74 -9.55 -4.54
N ALA A 269 -18.53 -9.00 -5.75
CA ALA A 269 -17.86 -9.75 -6.82
C ALA A 269 -16.40 -10.06 -6.44
N ALA A 270 -15.68 -9.12 -5.79
CA ALA A 270 -14.33 -9.38 -5.34
C ALA A 270 -14.26 -10.54 -4.35
N VAL A 271 -15.11 -10.53 -3.33
CA VAL A 271 -15.21 -11.61 -2.33
C VAL A 271 -15.56 -12.95 -2.99
N ALA A 272 -16.45 -12.95 -3.98
CA ALA A 272 -16.84 -14.18 -4.68
C ALA A 272 -15.78 -14.75 -5.64
N ASN A 273 -14.80 -13.94 -6.05
CA ASN A 273 -13.76 -14.32 -7.02
C ASN A 273 -12.40 -14.70 -6.40
N VAL A 274 -12.30 -14.72 -5.08
CA VAL A 274 -11.12 -15.19 -4.35
C VAL A 274 -11.51 -16.35 -3.45
N GLU A 275 -10.58 -17.26 -3.20
CA GLU A 275 -10.81 -18.45 -2.36
C GLU A 275 -10.23 -18.30 -0.96
N LYS A 276 -9.08 -17.64 -0.84
CA LYS A 276 -8.26 -17.57 0.38
C LYS A 276 -7.91 -16.14 0.79
N ALA A 277 -7.57 -15.30 -0.20
CA ALA A 277 -7.14 -13.94 0.07
C ALA A 277 -8.29 -13.12 0.69
N VAL A 278 -7.96 -12.33 1.70
CA VAL A 278 -8.90 -11.42 2.34
C VAL A 278 -9.11 -10.17 1.48
N ILE A 279 -10.35 -9.79 1.21
CA ILE A 279 -10.63 -8.53 0.48
C ILE A 279 -10.60 -7.35 1.45
N VAL A 280 -9.84 -6.32 1.06
CA VAL A 280 -9.70 -5.04 1.77
C VAL A 280 -10.28 -3.94 0.90
N GLY A 281 -11.11 -3.09 1.44
CA GLY A 281 -11.63 -1.93 0.70
C GLY A 281 -13.06 -1.57 1.09
N ASN A 282 -13.80 -0.85 0.21
CA ASN A 282 -13.28 -0.09 -0.92
C ASN A 282 -14.10 1.18 -1.16
N LEU A 283 -14.23 2.01 -0.09
CA LEU A 283 -14.96 3.26 -0.24
C LEU A 283 -14.23 4.20 -1.23
N ASP A 284 -15.00 4.80 -2.14
CA ASP A 284 -14.45 5.75 -3.12
C ASP A 284 -13.83 6.97 -2.43
N PRO A 285 -12.51 7.22 -2.61
CA PRO A 285 -11.84 8.34 -1.96
C PRO A 285 -12.33 9.70 -2.40
N VAL A 286 -12.77 9.83 -3.65
CA VAL A 286 -13.18 11.10 -4.26
C VAL A 286 -14.68 11.31 -4.16
N ASN A 287 -15.45 10.40 -4.76
CA ASN A 287 -16.91 10.59 -4.86
C ASN A 287 -17.65 10.30 -3.55
N MET A 288 -17.02 9.56 -2.63
CA MET A 288 -17.62 9.22 -1.34
C MET A 288 -16.90 9.94 -0.19
N LEU A 289 -15.65 9.57 0.13
CA LEU A 289 -14.98 10.05 1.34
C LEU A 289 -14.72 11.56 1.33
N TRP A 290 -14.41 12.15 0.18
CA TRP A 290 -14.20 13.60 0.09
C TRP A 290 -15.49 14.39 -0.11
N ASN A 291 -16.39 13.92 -1.01
CA ASN A 291 -17.49 14.75 -1.51
C ASN A 291 -18.86 14.49 -0.84
N GLN A 292 -18.99 13.48 0.03
CA GLN A 292 -20.27 13.15 0.67
C GLN A 292 -20.32 13.56 2.14
N THR A 293 -21.53 13.42 2.71
CA THR A 293 -21.74 13.66 4.14
C THR A 293 -21.39 12.43 4.98
N PRO A 294 -21.08 12.60 6.28
CA PRO A 294 -20.85 11.48 7.19
C PRO A 294 -21.97 10.43 7.21
N GLU A 295 -23.24 10.87 7.06
CA GLU A 295 -24.39 9.97 7.01
C GLU A 295 -24.33 9.05 5.80
N THR A 296 -24.09 9.60 4.62
CA THR A 296 -23.94 8.84 3.37
C THR A 296 -22.77 7.86 3.46
N ILE A 297 -21.65 8.28 4.07
CA ILE A 297 -20.47 7.44 4.26
C ILE A 297 -20.79 6.25 5.17
N ARG A 298 -21.51 6.46 6.28
CA ARG A 298 -21.95 5.37 7.16
C ARG A 298 -22.80 4.34 6.40
N GLU A 299 -23.75 4.79 5.59
CA GLU A 299 -24.61 3.91 4.79
C GLU A 299 -23.79 3.09 3.77
N GLN A 300 -22.82 3.72 3.08
CA GLN A 300 -21.98 3.01 2.11
C GLN A 300 -20.98 2.08 2.79
N SER A 301 -20.40 2.48 3.93
CA SER A 301 -19.54 1.63 4.74
C SER A 301 -20.25 0.34 5.14
N GLN A 302 -21.50 0.45 5.58
CA GLN A 302 -22.30 -0.74 5.94
C GLN A 302 -22.53 -1.65 4.73
N LYS A 303 -22.83 -1.10 3.55
CA LYS A 303 -23.02 -1.89 2.32
C LYS A 303 -21.75 -2.63 1.91
N VAL A 304 -20.58 -1.98 2.03
CA VAL A 304 -19.29 -2.61 1.73
C VAL A 304 -19.00 -3.73 2.72
N ILE A 305 -19.29 -3.54 4.01
CA ILE A 305 -19.16 -4.59 5.03
C ILE A 305 -20.12 -5.76 4.73
N ASP A 306 -21.37 -5.47 4.39
CA ASP A 306 -22.40 -6.47 4.07
C ASP A 306 -22.06 -7.29 2.81
N ALA A 307 -21.18 -6.77 1.94
CA ALA A 307 -20.63 -7.52 0.81
C ALA A 307 -19.64 -8.63 1.23
N GLY A 308 -19.21 -8.67 2.49
CA GLY A 308 -18.39 -9.76 3.04
C GLY A 308 -16.88 -9.48 3.00
N ILE A 309 -16.45 -8.22 2.87
CA ILE A 309 -15.02 -7.87 2.98
C ILE A 309 -14.46 -8.21 4.36
N GLY A 310 -13.15 -8.43 4.45
CA GLY A 310 -12.47 -8.71 5.71
C GLY A 310 -11.93 -7.48 6.44
N LEU A 311 -11.60 -6.40 5.72
CA LEU A 311 -11.14 -5.14 6.29
C LEU A 311 -11.79 -3.96 5.55
N LEU A 312 -12.37 -3.03 6.32
CA LEU A 312 -12.91 -1.79 5.74
C LEU A 312 -11.81 -0.77 5.52
N ALA A 313 -11.71 -0.24 4.30
CA ALA A 313 -10.68 0.69 3.89
C ALA A 313 -11.18 1.65 2.78
N PRO A 314 -10.50 2.77 2.55
CA PRO A 314 -10.61 3.48 1.27
C PRO A 314 -10.19 2.57 0.11
N GLY A 315 -10.80 2.74 -1.05
CA GLY A 315 -10.50 1.92 -2.25
C GLY A 315 -9.18 2.29 -2.94
N CYS A 316 -8.61 3.45 -2.60
CA CYS A 316 -7.29 3.91 -3.04
C CYS A 316 -6.79 4.96 -2.05
N GLY A 317 -5.71 5.69 -2.36
CA GLY A 317 -5.19 6.79 -1.54
C GLY A 317 -6.25 7.85 -1.24
N THR A 318 -6.33 8.28 0.02
CA THR A 318 -7.27 9.34 0.42
C THR A 318 -6.89 10.66 -0.23
N VAL A 319 -7.88 11.44 -0.64
CA VAL A 319 -7.67 12.82 -1.11
C VAL A 319 -7.15 13.66 0.04
N SER A 320 -6.11 14.47 -0.19
CA SER A 320 -5.51 15.32 0.85
C SER A 320 -6.52 16.27 1.54
N LYS A 321 -7.59 16.62 0.86
CA LYS A 321 -8.68 17.47 1.37
C LYS A 321 -9.87 16.71 1.96
N THR A 322 -9.76 15.40 2.13
CA THR A 322 -10.83 14.62 2.76
C THR A 322 -11.04 15.06 4.20
N PRO A 323 -12.28 15.46 4.58
CA PRO A 323 -12.57 15.86 5.95
C PRO A 323 -12.36 14.70 6.93
N THR A 324 -11.72 14.97 8.05
CA THR A 324 -11.47 13.97 9.11
C THR A 324 -12.77 13.33 9.60
N VAL A 325 -13.85 14.11 9.75
CA VAL A 325 -15.16 13.60 10.17
C VAL A 325 -15.73 12.55 9.21
N ASN A 326 -15.39 12.62 7.93
CA ASN A 326 -15.80 11.64 6.93
C ASN A 326 -15.07 10.30 7.10
N LEU A 327 -13.75 10.34 7.34
CA LEU A 327 -12.97 9.14 7.64
C LEU A 327 -13.41 8.52 8.97
N GLN A 328 -13.66 9.35 9.98
CA GLN A 328 -14.20 8.92 11.27
C GLN A 328 -15.56 8.23 11.12
N ALA A 329 -16.44 8.72 10.25
CA ALA A 329 -17.75 8.10 9.99
C ALA A 329 -17.61 6.66 9.44
N MET A 330 -16.66 6.43 8.53
CA MET A 330 -16.32 5.09 8.05
C MET A 330 -15.86 4.18 9.21
N ILE A 331 -14.94 4.68 10.02
CA ILE A 331 -14.34 3.94 11.13
C ILE A 331 -15.37 3.62 12.23
N GLU A 332 -16.31 4.52 12.52
CA GLU A 332 -17.39 4.29 13.47
C GLU A 332 -18.26 3.09 13.08
N VAL A 333 -18.58 2.94 11.79
CA VAL A 333 -19.34 1.80 11.28
C VAL A 333 -18.56 0.50 11.48
N ALA A 334 -17.28 0.47 11.11
CA ALA A 334 -16.44 -0.70 11.34
C ALA A 334 -16.37 -1.08 12.84
N LYS A 335 -16.15 -0.11 13.72
CA LYS A 335 -16.08 -0.35 15.17
C LYS A 335 -17.40 -0.83 15.76
N SER A 336 -18.54 -0.48 15.17
CA SER A 336 -19.87 -0.92 15.63
C SER A 336 -20.28 -2.28 15.08
N HIS A 337 -19.70 -2.73 13.96
CA HIS A 337 -19.99 -4.00 13.35
C HIS A 337 -19.29 -5.14 14.08
N LYS A 338 -20.06 -5.92 14.83
CA LYS A 338 -19.60 -7.10 15.60
C LYS A 338 -19.96 -8.37 14.85
N TYR A 339 -19.08 -9.35 14.89
CA TYR A 339 -19.28 -10.68 14.35
C TYR A 339 -19.88 -11.64 15.37
#